data_7f0895e25f94590ea2e61342c0afc90b
#
_entry.id   7f0895e25f94590ea2e61342c0afc90b
#
_cell.length_a   1.000
_cell.length_b   1.000
_cell.length_c   1.000
_cell.angle_alpha   90.00
_cell.angle_beta   90.00
_cell.angle_gamma   90.00
#
_symmetry.space_group_name_H-M   'P 1'
#
loop_
_entity.id
_entity.type
_entity.pdbx_description
1 polymer ?
#
loop_
_entity_poly.entity_id
_entity_poly.type
_entity_poly.pdbx_seq_one_letter_code
_entity_poly.pdbx_strand_id
1 'polypeptide(L)'
;MFRQLKKTLVATAIASLTLGSIGPAFADSADTLPDMGTSAGSTLSIGQEMQMGDYYVRQLRGSAPLINDPLRVQYINGLGMRLVAHANSVRTPFHFYLINNDQINAFAFFGGNVVLHSALFRYSDNESELASVMAHEISHVTQRHLARAMEDQKRNAPLTWVGALGSILLAMASPQAGMAALTGTLAGTQQGMI
;
A
#
# COMPACT_ATOMS: atom_id res chain seq x y z
N MET A 1 4.59 20.34 -23.64
CA MET A 1 5.79 19.57 -23.27
C MET A 1 5.64 18.89 -21.91
N PHE A 2 5.31 19.59 -20.83
CA PHE A 2 5.12 19.01 -19.48
C PHE A 2 4.03 17.95 -19.36
N ARG A 3 2.94 18.06 -20.12
CA ARG A 3 1.81 17.09 -20.08
C ARG A 3 2.21 15.72 -20.68
N GLN A 4 3.07 15.73 -21.69
CA GLN A 4 3.57 14.48 -22.28
C GLN A 4 4.60 13.80 -21.37
N LEU A 5 5.45 14.59 -20.71
CA LEU A 5 6.44 14.07 -19.76
C LEU A 5 5.78 13.38 -18.56
N LYS A 6 4.64 13.94 -18.07
CA LYS A 6 3.86 13.35 -16.99
C LYS A 6 3.13 12.07 -17.41
N LYS A 7 2.63 12.01 -18.66
CA LYS A 7 2.03 10.79 -19.23
C LYS A 7 3.05 9.65 -19.39
N THR A 8 4.28 9.98 -19.82
CA THR A 8 5.37 9.00 -19.84
C THR A 8 5.73 8.51 -18.44
N LEU A 9 5.69 9.37 -17.42
CA LEU A 9 5.93 8.95 -16.04
C LEU A 9 4.84 8.02 -15.48
N VAL A 10 3.56 8.26 -15.80
CA VAL A 10 2.46 7.34 -15.45
C VAL A 10 2.62 6.01 -16.17
N ALA A 11 2.86 6.05 -17.47
CA ALA A 11 3.10 4.85 -18.27
C ALA A 11 4.33 4.07 -17.77
N THR A 12 5.39 4.76 -17.34
CA THR A 12 6.59 4.12 -16.80
C THR A 12 6.34 3.56 -15.39
N ALA A 13 5.55 4.23 -14.56
CA ALA A 13 5.15 3.72 -13.25
C ALA A 13 4.27 2.46 -13.40
N ILE A 14 3.29 2.50 -14.31
CA ILE A 14 2.44 1.34 -14.62
C ILE A 14 3.27 0.20 -15.22
N ALA A 15 4.19 0.51 -16.14
CA ALA A 15 5.07 -0.48 -16.76
C ALA A 15 6.07 -1.10 -15.77
N SER A 16 6.60 -0.32 -14.82
CA SER A 16 7.51 -0.87 -13.80
C SER A 16 6.76 -1.74 -12.77
N LEU A 17 5.48 -1.44 -12.51
CA LEU A 17 4.60 -2.27 -11.69
C LEU A 17 4.29 -3.63 -12.36
N THR A 18 4.23 -3.67 -13.69
CA THR A 18 3.96 -4.92 -14.45
C THR A 18 5.19 -5.75 -14.75
N LEU A 19 6.38 -5.12 -14.89
CA LEU A 19 7.63 -5.82 -15.23
C LEU A 19 8.29 -6.54 -14.05
N GLY A 20 7.88 -6.23 -12.81
CA GLY A 20 8.38 -6.90 -11.61
C GLY A 20 7.83 -8.31 -11.36
N SER A 21 6.88 -8.78 -12.17
CA SER A 21 6.18 -10.06 -11.97
C SER A 21 6.15 -10.98 -13.20
N ILE A 22 7.15 -10.92 -14.09
CA ILE A 22 7.30 -11.94 -15.14
C ILE A 22 8.00 -13.17 -14.52
N GLY A 23 7.33 -13.81 -13.58
CA GLY A 23 7.47 -15.24 -13.37
C GLY A 23 6.59 -15.97 -14.40
N PRO A 24 6.91 -17.21 -14.81
CA PRO A 24 6.05 -17.96 -15.71
C PRO A 24 4.64 -18.00 -15.10
N ALA A 25 3.66 -17.43 -15.80
CA ALA A 25 2.27 -17.58 -15.47
C ALA A 25 1.91 -19.05 -15.73
N PHE A 26 2.16 -19.90 -14.77
CA PHE A 26 1.42 -21.15 -14.68
C PHE A 26 -0.02 -20.74 -14.39
N ALA A 27 -0.90 -20.95 -15.35
CA ALA A 27 -2.34 -20.97 -15.13
C ALA A 27 -2.59 -22.14 -14.15
N ASP A 28 -2.40 -21.87 -12.88
CA ASP A 28 -2.71 -22.80 -11.84
C ASP A 28 -4.22 -22.76 -11.63
N SER A 29 -4.82 -23.90 -11.77
CA SER A 29 -6.17 -24.16 -11.28
C SER A 29 -6.15 -23.84 -9.79
N ALA A 30 -6.50 -22.61 -9.45
CA ALA A 30 -6.50 -22.06 -8.09
C ALA A 30 -7.57 -22.69 -7.19
N ASP A 31 -8.01 -23.89 -7.55
CA ASP A 31 -8.95 -24.65 -6.78
C ASP A 31 -8.20 -25.69 -5.92
N THR A 32 -8.30 -25.50 -4.62
CA THR A 32 -8.22 -26.55 -3.62
C THR A 32 -6.90 -26.84 -2.90
N LEU A 33 -5.91 -25.98 -2.89
CA LEU A 33 -4.91 -26.17 -1.84
C LEU A 33 -5.42 -25.53 -0.53
N PRO A 34 -5.51 -26.30 0.58
CA PRO A 34 -5.82 -25.72 1.87
C PRO A 34 -4.80 -24.62 2.17
N ASP A 35 -5.28 -23.42 2.45
CA ASP A 35 -4.42 -22.33 2.91
C ASP A 35 -3.83 -22.71 4.27
N MET A 36 -2.64 -23.27 4.25
CA MET A 36 -1.89 -23.69 5.45
C MET A 36 -1.51 -22.52 6.37
N GLY A 37 -2.03 -21.33 6.08
CA GLY A 37 -1.64 -20.10 6.77
C GLY A 37 -0.23 -19.66 6.37
N THR A 38 -0.02 -18.37 6.23
CA THR A 38 1.33 -17.86 6.05
C THR A 38 2.01 -17.75 7.42
N SER A 39 3.33 -17.98 7.48
CA SER A 39 4.15 -17.73 8.68
C SER A 39 3.93 -16.31 9.26
N ALA A 40 3.57 -15.36 8.41
CA ALA A 40 3.16 -14.02 8.79
C ALA A 40 1.95 -13.99 9.76
N GLY A 41 1.11 -15.02 9.78
CA GLY A 41 0.01 -15.15 10.74
C GLY A 41 0.47 -15.36 12.17
N SER A 42 1.65 -15.93 12.38
CA SER A 42 2.27 -16.09 13.71
C SER A 42 2.89 -14.78 14.24
N THR A 43 3.26 -13.87 13.35
CA THR A 43 3.89 -12.59 13.71
C THR A 43 2.86 -11.49 13.91
N LEU A 44 1.82 -11.44 13.07
CA LEU A 44 0.77 -10.44 13.12
C LEU A 44 -0.57 -11.07 12.75
N SER A 45 -1.50 -11.10 13.69
CA SER A 45 -2.86 -11.57 13.42
C SER A 45 -3.65 -10.55 12.58
N ILE A 46 -4.69 -11.00 11.87
CA ILE A 46 -5.57 -10.11 11.11
C ILE A 46 -6.21 -9.06 12.04
N GLY A 47 -6.61 -9.43 13.25
CA GLY A 47 -7.16 -8.49 14.24
C GLY A 47 -6.16 -7.39 14.62
N GLN A 48 -4.89 -7.73 14.78
CA GLN A 48 -3.84 -6.74 15.02
C GLN A 48 -3.59 -5.85 13.80
N GLU A 49 -3.61 -6.41 12.58
CA GLU A 49 -3.55 -5.60 11.36
C GLU A 49 -4.69 -4.59 11.27
N MET A 50 -5.91 -5.00 11.62
CA MET A 50 -7.06 -4.08 11.63
C MET A 50 -6.89 -2.97 12.66
N GLN A 51 -6.46 -3.28 13.89
CA GLN A 51 -6.19 -2.27 14.91
C GLN A 51 -5.11 -1.28 14.49
N MET A 52 -4.03 -1.78 13.88
CA MET A 52 -2.98 -0.92 13.32
C MET A 52 -3.53 -0.07 12.16
N GLY A 53 -4.33 -0.65 11.28
CA GLY A 53 -5.00 0.06 10.20
C GLY A 53 -5.84 1.22 10.72
N ASP A 54 -6.68 0.98 11.73
CA ASP A 54 -7.52 2.00 12.37
C ASP A 54 -6.68 3.13 12.99
N TYR A 55 -5.55 2.78 13.61
CA TYR A 55 -4.64 3.78 14.15
C TYR A 55 -4.09 4.68 13.03
N TYR A 56 -3.58 4.09 11.94
CA TYR A 56 -3.02 4.86 10.82
C TYR A 56 -4.07 5.65 10.05
N VAL A 57 -5.31 5.15 9.92
CA VAL A 57 -6.42 5.92 9.34
C VAL A 57 -6.71 7.18 10.16
N ARG A 58 -6.69 7.09 11.49
CA ARG A 58 -6.84 8.28 12.35
C ARG A 58 -5.72 9.29 12.15
N GLN A 59 -4.47 8.83 12.03
CA GLN A 59 -3.34 9.69 11.70
C GLN A 59 -3.50 10.33 10.33
N LEU A 60 -3.86 9.54 9.32
CA LEU A 60 -4.08 10.01 7.96
C LEU A 60 -5.16 11.10 7.91
N ARG A 61 -6.26 10.91 8.65
CA ARG A 61 -7.35 11.89 8.72
C ARG A 61 -6.93 13.21 9.40
N GLY A 62 -5.96 13.17 10.30
CA GLY A 62 -5.43 14.35 11.00
C GLY A 62 -4.31 15.07 10.26
N SER A 63 -3.60 14.39 9.36
CA SER A 63 -2.36 14.91 8.75
C SER A 63 -2.43 15.10 7.22
N ALA A 64 -3.33 14.40 6.53
CA ALA A 64 -3.41 14.43 5.08
C ALA A 64 -4.66 15.19 4.58
N PRO A 65 -4.57 15.90 3.44
CA PRO A 65 -5.70 16.59 2.83
C PRO A 65 -6.62 15.60 2.13
N LEU A 66 -7.41 14.85 2.91
CA LEU A 66 -8.37 13.88 2.38
C LEU A 66 -9.48 14.57 1.60
N ILE A 67 -9.82 14.01 0.46
CA ILE A 67 -11.00 14.39 -0.33
C ILE A 67 -12.19 13.61 0.20
N ASN A 68 -13.14 14.31 0.82
CA ASN A 68 -14.36 13.74 1.40
C ASN A 68 -15.60 14.04 0.54
N ASP A 69 -15.43 14.46 -0.73
CA ASP A 69 -16.54 14.66 -1.66
C ASP A 69 -17.29 13.33 -1.88
N PRO A 70 -18.62 13.30 -1.61
CA PRO A 70 -19.37 12.05 -1.62
C PRO A 70 -19.35 11.31 -2.96
N LEU A 71 -19.38 12.05 -4.08
CA LEU A 71 -19.39 11.44 -5.41
C LEU A 71 -18.04 10.77 -5.72
N ARG A 72 -16.94 11.44 -5.36
CA ARG A 72 -15.59 10.92 -5.57
C ARG A 72 -15.32 9.72 -4.66
N VAL A 73 -15.70 9.82 -3.40
CA VAL A 73 -15.58 8.71 -2.43
C VAL A 73 -16.42 7.51 -2.88
N GLN A 74 -17.64 7.73 -3.33
CA GLN A 74 -18.50 6.66 -3.86
C GLN A 74 -17.88 6.01 -5.10
N TYR A 75 -17.32 6.80 -6.00
CA TYR A 75 -16.67 6.30 -7.21
C TYR A 75 -15.49 5.40 -6.91
N ILE A 76 -14.52 5.85 -6.10
CA ILE A 76 -13.33 5.05 -5.78
C ILE A 76 -13.66 3.78 -4.99
N ASN A 77 -14.63 3.86 -4.07
CA ASN A 77 -15.10 2.68 -3.34
C ASN A 77 -15.84 1.71 -4.27
N GLY A 78 -16.68 2.21 -5.17
CA GLY A 78 -17.38 1.39 -6.14
C GLY A 78 -16.41 0.66 -7.08
N LEU A 79 -15.41 1.35 -7.63
CA LEU A 79 -14.38 0.75 -8.47
C LEU A 79 -13.54 -0.26 -7.67
N GLY A 80 -13.08 0.13 -6.48
CA GLY A 80 -12.26 -0.71 -5.63
C GLY A 80 -12.98 -2.00 -5.21
N MET A 81 -14.24 -1.91 -4.81
CA MET A 81 -15.02 -3.09 -4.40
C MET A 81 -15.32 -4.03 -5.58
N ARG A 82 -15.48 -3.51 -6.82
CA ARG A 82 -15.56 -4.37 -8.02
C ARG A 82 -14.26 -5.17 -8.20
N LEU A 83 -13.10 -4.56 -7.99
CA LEU A 83 -11.80 -5.24 -8.09
C LEU A 83 -11.62 -6.26 -6.96
N VAL A 84 -11.95 -5.90 -5.72
CA VAL A 84 -11.89 -6.80 -4.55
C VAL A 84 -12.77 -8.04 -4.75
N ALA A 85 -13.92 -7.91 -5.40
CA ALA A 85 -14.81 -9.04 -5.69
C ALA A 85 -14.18 -10.11 -6.59
N HIS A 86 -13.14 -9.75 -7.35
CA HIS A 86 -12.37 -10.66 -8.21
C HIS A 86 -10.99 -11.03 -7.63
N ALA A 87 -10.68 -10.53 -6.44
CA ALA A 87 -9.42 -10.82 -5.79
C ALA A 87 -9.51 -12.15 -5.00
N ASN A 88 -8.42 -12.92 -5.02
CA ASN A 88 -8.31 -14.15 -4.25
C ASN A 88 -7.91 -13.85 -2.79
N SER A 89 -8.31 -14.74 -1.87
CA SER A 89 -7.84 -14.73 -0.48
C SER A 89 -8.14 -13.43 0.30
N VAL A 90 -9.28 -12.81 0.04
CA VAL A 90 -9.73 -11.62 0.78
C VAL A 90 -10.08 -12.00 2.21
N ARG A 91 -9.32 -11.50 3.20
CA ARG A 91 -9.48 -11.81 4.63
C ARG A 91 -9.82 -10.61 5.49
N THR A 92 -9.71 -9.40 4.92
CA THR A 92 -9.97 -8.12 5.60
C THR A 92 -10.95 -7.29 4.78
N PRO A 93 -11.78 -6.45 5.42
CA PRO A 93 -12.56 -5.45 4.70
C PRO A 93 -11.62 -4.48 3.99
N PHE A 94 -12.05 -3.95 2.84
CA PHE A 94 -11.30 -2.93 2.10
C PHE A 94 -11.94 -1.56 2.25
N HIS A 95 -11.08 -0.55 2.40
CA HIS A 95 -11.44 0.87 2.48
C HIS A 95 -10.55 1.69 1.55
N PHE A 96 -11.16 2.56 0.75
CA PHE A 96 -10.45 3.37 -0.22
C PHE A 96 -10.54 4.85 0.15
N TYR A 97 -9.38 5.51 0.17
CA TYR A 97 -9.23 6.92 0.52
C TYR A 97 -8.59 7.68 -0.63
N LEU A 98 -8.94 8.96 -0.75
CA LEU A 98 -8.40 9.85 -1.77
C LEU A 98 -7.73 11.04 -1.09
N ILE A 99 -6.46 11.27 -1.40
CA ILE A 99 -5.68 12.43 -0.91
C ILE A 99 -5.52 13.44 -2.03
N ASN A 100 -5.73 14.73 -1.73
CA ASN A 100 -5.42 15.81 -2.65
C ASN A 100 -3.91 16.02 -2.70
N ASN A 101 -3.24 15.40 -3.68
CA ASN A 101 -1.80 15.46 -3.86
C ASN A 101 -1.46 15.44 -5.36
N ASP A 102 -0.48 16.26 -5.76
CA ASP A 102 -0.04 16.37 -7.15
C ASP A 102 1.02 15.35 -7.56
N GLN A 103 1.53 14.57 -6.62
CA GLN A 103 2.40 13.44 -6.91
C GLN A 103 1.58 12.21 -7.30
N ILE A 104 2.00 11.53 -8.37
CA ILE A 104 1.41 10.27 -8.79
C ILE A 104 1.84 9.19 -7.79
N ASN A 105 0.89 8.71 -6.98
CA ASN A 105 1.13 7.67 -6.01
C ASN A 105 -0.16 6.95 -5.61
N ALA A 106 -0.03 5.69 -5.23
CA ALA A 106 -1.00 4.92 -4.47
C ALA A 106 -0.23 4.06 -3.47
N PHE A 107 -0.86 3.69 -2.37
CA PHE A 107 -0.28 2.77 -1.41
C PHE A 107 -1.36 2.08 -0.59
N ALA A 108 -1.05 0.87 -0.14
CA ALA A 108 -1.89 0.12 0.78
C ALA A 108 -1.18 -0.06 2.13
N PHE A 109 -1.96 -0.13 3.20
CA PHE A 109 -1.45 -0.41 4.54
C PHE A 109 -2.39 -1.33 5.31
N PHE A 110 -2.07 -1.64 6.56
CA PHE A 110 -2.77 -2.60 7.40
C PHE A 110 -4.28 -2.40 7.43
N GLY A 111 -5.03 -3.51 7.57
CA GLY A 111 -6.48 -3.49 7.71
C GLY A 111 -7.24 -3.25 6.41
N GLY A 112 -6.63 -3.51 5.25
CA GLY A 112 -7.29 -3.36 3.95
C GLY A 112 -7.47 -1.92 3.49
N ASN A 113 -6.67 -0.99 4.01
CA ASN A 113 -6.75 0.42 3.67
C ASN A 113 -5.89 0.72 2.44
N VAL A 114 -6.51 1.29 1.41
CA VAL A 114 -5.87 1.70 0.15
C VAL A 114 -6.04 3.20 -0.04
N VAL A 115 -4.95 3.89 -0.30
CA VAL A 115 -4.91 5.34 -0.48
C VAL A 115 -4.46 5.67 -1.90
N LEU A 116 -5.17 6.57 -2.54
CA LEU A 116 -4.90 7.06 -3.88
C LEU A 116 -4.64 8.56 -3.84
N HIS A 117 -3.66 9.03 -4.59
CA HIS A 117 -3.45 10.46 -4.79
C HIS A 117 -4.30 10.98 -5.95
N SER A 118 -4.82 12.20 -5.83
CA SER A 118 -5.64 12.84 -6.85
C SER A 118 -4.93 13.00 -8.19
N ALA A 119 -3.60 13.03 -8.19
CA ALA A 119 -2.80 13.05 -9.41
C ALA A 119 -3.05 11.83 -10.31
N LEU A 120 -3.32 10.65 -9.75
CA LEU A 120 -3.65 9.46 -10.56
C LEU A 120 -4.83 9.72 -11.49
N PHE A 121 -5.89 10.36 -10.98
CA PHE A 121 -7.08 10.68 -11.78
C PHE A 121 -6.82 11.73 -12.86
N ARG A 122 -5.88 12.63 -12.63
CA ARG A 122 -5.51 13.65 -13.63
C ARG A 122 -4.64 13.13 -14.76
N TYR A 123 -3.89 12.08 -14.48
CA TYR A 123 -2.88 11.56 -15.41
C TYR A 123 -3.23 10.21 -16.00
N SER A 124 -4.22 9.50 -15.47
CA SER A 124 -4.81 8.33 -16.14
C SER A 124 -5.66 8.77 -17.33
N ASP A 125 -5.49 8.12 -18.45
CA ASP A 125 -6.25 8.40 -19.67
C ASP A 125 -7.64 7.72 -19.64
N ASN A 126 -7.79 6.66 -18.82
CA ASN A 126 -9.04 5.89 -18.70
C ASN A 126 -9.16 5.16 -17.36
N GLU A 127 -10.36 4.62 -17.07
CA GLU A 127 -10.63 3.88 -15.83
C GLU A 127 -9.76 2.61 -15.69
N SER A 128 -9.39 1.96 -16.80
CA SER A 128 -8.60 0.73 -16.74
C SER A 128 -7.19 0.95 -16.22
N GLU A 129 -6.57 2.09 -16.50
CA GLU A 129 -5.27 2.45 -15.96
C GLU A 129 -5.35 2.67 -14.44
N LEU A 130 -6.37 3.39 -13.97
CA LEU A 130 -6.64 3.59 -12.56
C LEU A 130 -6.92 2.24 -11.86
N ALA A 131 -7.76 1.40 -12.48
CA ALA A 131 -8.08 0.08 -11.98
C ALA A 131 -6.86 -0.82 -11.86
N SER A 132 -5.89 -0.73 -12.78
CA SER A 132 -4.64 -1.48 -12.73
C SER A 132 -3.81 -1.13 -11.51
N VAL A 133 -3.69 0.16 -11.19
CA VAL A 133 -3.00 0.63 -9.99
C VAL A 133 -3.73 0.15 -8.74
N MET A 134 -5.06 0.30 -8.69
CA MET A 134 -5.85 -0.15 -7.54
C MET A 134 -5.77 -1.67 -7.34
N ALA A 135 -5.81 -2.46 -8.41
CA ALA A 135 -5.67 -3.91 -8.34
C ALA A 135 -4.30 -4.33 -7.80
N HIS A 136 -3.25 -3.59 -8.17
CA HIS A 136 -1.91 -3.79 -7.64
C HIS A 136 -1.88 -3.58 -6.11
N GLU A 137 -2.45 -2.49 -5.62
CA GLU A 137 -2.51 -2.21 -4.17
C GLU A 137 -3.37 -3.24 -3.41
N ILE A 138 -4.50 -3.67 -4.00
CA ILE A 138 -5.33 -4.75 -3.46
C ILE A 138 -4.52 -6.05 -3.34
N SER A 139 -3.67 -6.35 -4.32
CA SER A 139 -2.79 -7.53 -4.29
C SER A 139 -1.79 -7.48 -3.15
N HIS A 140 -1.23 -6.31 -2.84
CA HIS A 140 -0.35 -6.15 -1.67
C HIS A 140 -1.04 -6.51 -0.36
N VAL A 141 -2.31 -6.12 -0.20
CA VAL A 141 -3.12 -6.45 0.98
C VAL A 141 -3.44 -7.94 1.04
N THR A 142 -3.97 -8.51 -0.05
CA THR A 142 -4.40 -9.92 -0.08
C THR A 142 -3.22 -10.88 0.12
N GLN A 143 -2.06 -10.53 -0.40
CA GLN A 143 -0.81 -11.27 -0.21
C GLN A 143 -0.09 -10.94 1.10
N ARG A 144 -0.64 -10.02 1.91
CA ARG A 144 -0.09 -9.61 3.21
C ARG A 144 1.38 -9.20 3.15
N HIS A 145 1.77 -8.48 2.08
CA HIS A 145 3.18 -8.10 1.86
C HIS A 145 3.76 -7.32 3.05
N LEU A 146 2.98 -6.42 3.65
CA LEU A 146 3.43 -5.62 4.79
C LEU A 146 3.66 -6.49 6.05
N ALA A 147 2.78 -7.46 6.31
CA ALA A 147 2.96 -8.40 7.42
C ALA A 147 4.18 -9.31 7.23
N ARG A 148 4.45 -9.73 5.99
CA ARG A 148 5.67 -10.49 5.65
C ARG A 148 6.92 -9.65 5.82
N ALA A 149 6.92 -8.41 5.37
CA ALA A 149 8.05 -7.49 5.56
C ALA A 149 8.35 -7.27 7.05
N MET A 150 7.30 -7.19 7.90
CA MET A 150 7.48 -7.13 9.36
C MET A 150 8.11 -8.40 9.92
N GLU A 151 7.67 -9.56 9.46
CA GLU A 151 8.24 -10.84 9.90
C GLU A 151 9.74 -10.92 9.55
N ASP A 152 10.09 -10.59 8.32
CA ASP A 152 11.47 -10.61 7.85
C ASP A 152 12.34 -9.63 8.65
N GLN A 153 11.81 -8.44 8.91
CA GLN A 153 12.54 -7.45 9.71
C GLN A 153 12.68 -7.87 11.17
N LYS A 154 11.66 -8.48 11.78
CA LYS A 154 11.72 -9.02 13.14
C LYS A 154 12.76 -10.13 13.26
N ARG A 155 12.94 -10.96 12.23
CA ARG A 155 13.94 -12.00 12.19
C ARG A 155 15.35 -11.44 12.08
N ASN A 156 15.52 -10.35 11.31
CA ASN A 156 16.84 -9.80 10.97
C ASN A 156 17.30 -8.68 11.92
N ALA A 157 16.38 -8.00 12.65
CA ALA A 157 16.70 -6.90 13.55
C ALA A 157 15.68 -6.80 14.72
N PRO A 158 15.85 -7.55 15.78
CA PRO A 158 14.82 -7.71 16.82
C PRO A 158 14.51 -6.46 17.65
N LEU A 159 15.33 -5.40 17.62
CA LEU A 159 15.14 -4.23 18.50
C LEU A 159 14.66 -2.93 17.82
N THR A 160 14.71 -2.79 16.50
CA THR A 160 14.45 -1.53 15.80
C THR A 160 13.18 -1.52 14.92
N TRP A 161 12.45 -2.61 14.89
CA TRP A 161 11.36 -2.82 13.92
C TRP A 161 10.15 -1.88 14.05
N VAL A 162 9.80 -1.44 15.24
CA VAL A 162 8.64 -0.57 15.47
C VAL A 162 8.85 0.82 14.86
N GLY A 163 10.07 1.35 14.98
CA GLY A 163 10.43 2.64 14.37
C GLY A 163 10.55 2.58 12.84
N ALA A 164 11.04 1.45 12.32
CA ALA A 164 11.23 1.27 10.88
C ALA A 164 9.89 1.16 10.11
N LEU A 165 8.85 0.58 10.71
CA LEU A 165 7.53 0.50 10.07
C LEU A 165 6.84 1.86 9.96
N GLY A 166 6.94 2.67 11.01
CA GLY A 166 6.44 4.04 10.94
C GLY A 166 7.13 4.84 9.83
N SER A 167 8.44 4.63 9.64
CA SER A 167 9.22 5.30 8.59
C SER A 167 8.88 4.78 7.19
N ILE A 168 8.61 3.48 7.00
CA ILE A 168 8.19 2.93 5.71
C ILE A 168 6.84 3.49 5.28
N LEU A 169 5.85 3.52 6.17
CA LEU A 169 4.55 4.10 5.89
C LEU A 169 4.63 5.61 5.60
N LEU A 170 5.48 6.31 6.34
CA LEU A 170 5.73 7.73 6.12
C LEU A 170 6.43 7.98 4.78
N ALA A 171 7.37 7.09 4.38
CA ALA A 171 8.05 7.17 3.08
C ALA A 171 7.08 6.89 1.92
N MET A 172 6.12 6.00 2.08
CA MET A 172 5.08 5.73 1.08
C MET A 172 4.13 6.92 0.93
N ALA A 173 3.81 7.61 2.03
CA ALA A 173 2.95 8.79 2.02
C ALA A 173 3.69 10.07 1.54
N SER A 174 4.99 10.19 1.84
CA SER A 174 5.84 11.33 1.46
C SER A 174 7.30 10.91 1.45
N PRO A 175 7.97 10.85 0.27
CA PRO A 175 9.38 10.45 0.18
C PRO A 175 10.32 11.30 1.04
N GLN A 176 10.02 12.61 1.18
CA GLN A 176 10.82 13.53 2.00
C GLN A 176 10.67 13.26 3.50
N ALA A 177 9.45 12.96 3.97
CA ALA A 177 9.19 12.63 5.37
C ALA A 177 9.77 11.24 5.74
N GLY A 178 9.76 10.29 4.79
CA GLY A 178 10.35 8.97 4.96
C GLY A 178 11.87 9.01 5.14
N MET A 179 12.56 9.83 4.35
CA MET A 179 14.00 10.04 4.49
C MET A 179 14.36 10.69 5.84
N ALA A 180 13.58 11.66 6.31
CA ALA A 180 13.79 12.27 7.62
C ALA A 180 13.57 11.29 8.77
N ALA A 181 12.59 10.39 8.68
CA ALA A 181 12.34 9.37 9.69
C ALA A 181 13.43 8.29 9.70
N LEU A 182 13.95 7.88 8.53
CA LEU A 182 15.06 6.92 8.44
C LEU A 182 16.36 7.49 9.02
N THR A 183 16.67 8.76 8.77
CA THR A 183 17.85 9.40 9.36
C THR A 183 17.71 9.56 10.87
N GLY A 184 16.52 9.84 11.38
CA GLY A 184 16.25 9.93 12.82
C GLY A 184 16.39 8.60 13.55
N THR A 185 15.98 7.49 12.97
CA THR A 185 16.11 6.15 13.56
C THR A 185 17.56 5.66 13.54
N LEU A 186 18.33 5.95 12.49
CA LEU A 186 19.74 5.60 12.40
C LEU A 186 20.60 6.42 13.38
N ALA A 187 20.28 7.69 13.61
CA ALA A 187 20.99 8.52 14.60
C ALA A 187 20.73 8.06 16.04
N GLY A 188 19.49 7.58 16.34
CA GLY A 188 19.14 7.06 17.67
C GLY A 188 19.86 5.75 18.04
N THR A 189 20.22 4.92 17.07
CA THR A 189 20.91 3.66 17.30
C THR A 189 22.41 3.84 17.56
N GLN A 190 23.02 4.95 17.13
CA GLN A 190 24.43 5.23 17.41
C GLN A 190 24.69 5.78 18.81
N GLN A 191 23.68 6.38 19.47
CA GLN A 191 23.83 6.89 20.85
C GLN A 191 23.67 5.81 21.94
N GLY A 192 23.26 4.61 21.60
CA GLY A 192 23.09 3.48 22.53
C GLY A 192 24.30 2.54 22.62
N MET A 193 25.43 2.87 21.98
CA MET A 193 26.66 2.05 21.98
C MET A 193 27.87 2.80 22.58
N ILE A 194 27.64 3.61 23.59
CA ILE A 194 28.74 4.14 24.44
C ILE A 194 28.47 3.71 25.87
#